data_58fcd8e452b85def360ffd83109f8cd7
#
_entry.id   58fcd8e452b85def360ffd83109f8cd7
#
_cell.length_a   1.000
_cell.length_b   1.000
_cell.length_c   1.000
_cell.angle_alpha   90.00
_cell.angle_beta   90.00
_cell.angle_gamma   90.00
#
_symmetry.space_group_name_H-M   'P 1'
#
loop_
_entity.id
_entity.type
_entity.pdbx_description
1 polymer ?
#
loop_
_entity_poly.entity_id
_entity_poly.type
_entity_poly.pdbx_seq_one_letter_code
_entity_poly.pdbx_strand_id
1 'polypeptide(L)'
;MNRLHNTLEKAVEEMIDGYVETYPNLFERIEGQKVLLYKDRKNGVSILIGAGAGNEPWPIGYVGKGLADACVLGDIFTAPATGSILKTIRALSHDEGVLCIATNHAGDVLNFELVSELAELEGIKTRQIYVSDDVDSSEEREERRGIAGVTLVLKILSAARNAGLSLEELVSLGERINDNLSTASVTTSPAFVFENGKQAYDLPDGFVEYGMGFNGELGKERTNLPSADSLIEKLIEPLLIDLQLKEGDEIAVFLNVFQATTTLEECILLYSLQNALKRKKIKVFDTFAQSLFPTQGAGGLSLSFLKMQEEYRGFYKKEAYSPLFYKREME
;
A
#
# COMPACT_ATOMS: atom_id res chain seq x y z
N MET A 1 -13.57 -18.31 12.03
CA MET A 1 -12.29 -18.23 12.82
C MET A 1 -12.50 -17.27 13.99
N ASN A 2 -11.97 -17.57 15.18
CA ASN A 2 -12.08 -16.65 16.32
C ASN A 2 -11.13 -15.46 16.13
N ARG A 3 -11.61 -14.26 16.45
CA ARG A 3 -10.82 -13.01 16.41
C ARG A 3 -10.61 -12.50 17.83
N LEU A 4 -9.46 -11.85 18.03
CA LEU A 4 -9.10 -11.29 19.34
C LEU A 4 -9.37 -9.79 19.33
N HIS A 5 -10.37 -9.35 20.06
CA HIS A 5 -10.72 -7.96 20.30
C HIS A 5 -11.49 -7.82 21.61
N ASN A 6 -11.49 -6.65 22.21
CA ASN A 6 -12.34 -6.38 23.37
C ASN A 6 -13.77 -6.02 22.91
N THR A 7 -13.89 -4.96 22.12
CA THR A 7 -15.13 -4.58 21.42
C THR A 7 -14.81 -4.15 20.00
N LEU A 8 -15.77 -4.31 19.07
CA LEU A 8 -15.57 -3.95 17.66
C LEU A 8 -15.38 -2.45 17.47
N GLU A 9 -16.20 -1.67 18.18
CA GLU A 9 -16.22 -0.22 18.07
C GLU A 9 -14.89 0.42 18.49
N LYS A 10 -14.13 -0.25 19.35
CA LYS A 10 -12.83 0.21 19.84
C LYS A 10 -11.63 -0.44 19.19
N ALA A 11 -11.83 -1.44 18.32
CA ALA A 11 -10.74 -2.26 17.80
C ALA A 11 -9.63 -1.42 17.13
N VAL A 12 -9.99 -0.45 16.31
CA VAL A 12 -9.01 0.42 15.61
C VAL A 12 -8.35 1.40 16.58
N GLU A 13 -9.08 1.95 17.55
CA GLU A 13 -8.51 2.83 18.58
C GLU A 13 -7.54 2.07 19.48
N GLU A 14 -7.92 0.90 19.96
CA GLU A 14 -7.08 0.03 20.79
C GLU A 14 -5.83 -0.45 20.03
N MET A 15 -5.93 -0.69 18.72
CA MET A 15 -4.77 -0.98 17.88
C MET A 15 -3.78 0.20 17.86
N ILE A 16 -4.26 1.42 17.66
CA ILE A 16 -3.42 2.63 17.64
C ILE A 16 -2.80 2.86 19.03
N ASP A 17 -3.60 2.76 20.10
CA ASP A 17 -3.12 2.95 21.47
C ASP A 17 -2.04 1.92 21.83
N GLY A 18 -2.27 0.64 21.54
CA GLY A 18 -1.30 -0.42 21.75
C GLY A 18 0.00 -0.20 20.98
N TYR A 19 -0.08 0.32 19.76
CA TYR A 19 1.10 0.63 18.95
C TYR A 19 1.88 1.83 19.49
N VAL A 20 1.19 2.91 19.87
CA VAL A 20 1.82 4.11 20.46
C VAL A 20 2.43 3.81 21.84
N GLU A 21 1.72 3.06 22.69
CA GLU A 21 2.22 2.68 24.02
C GLU A 21 3.43 1.73 23.94
N THR A 22 3.47 0.88 22.92
CA THR A 22 4.62 -0.01 22.67
C THR A 22 5.84 0.75 22.16
N TYR A 23 5.63 1.78 21.33
CA TYR A 23 6.72 2.55 20.72
C TYR A 23 6.63 4.05 21.03
N PRO A 24 6.59 4.46 22.31
CA PRO A 24 6.31 5.84 22.72
C PRO A 24 7.40 6.84 22.32
N ASN A 25 8.60 6.37 21.99
CA ASN A 25 9.68 7.22 21.50
C ASN A 25 9.56 7.55 19.99
N LEU A 26 8.78 6.79 19.26
CA LEU A 26 8.61 6.96 17.82
C LEU A 26 7.30 7.66 17.46
N PHE A 27 6.24 7.39 18.23
CA PHE A 27 4.89 7.76 17.85
C PHE A 27 4.16 8.55 18.93
N GLU A 28 3.20 9.34 18.45
CA GLU A 28 2.17 10.01 19.23
C GLU A 28 0.84 9.92 18.49
N ARG A 29 -0.27 10.19 19.17
CA ARG A 29 -1.59 10.24 18.54
C ARG A 29 -2.27 11.59 18.76
N ILE A 30 -3.24 11.91 17.92
CA ILE A 30 -4.17 13.01 18.18
C ILE A 30 -5.28 12.45 19.05
N GLU A 31 -5.47 13.00 20.26
CA GLU A 31 -6.47 12.53 21.23
C GLU A 31 -7.88 12.51 20.61
N GLY A 32 -8.61 11.42 20.82
CA GLY A 32 -9.95 11.21 20.28
C GLY A 32 -10.01 11.07 18.76
N GLN A 33 -8.87 10.82 18.10
CA GLN A 33 -8.80 10.57 16.65
C GLN A 33 -8.09 9.25 16.37
N LYS A 34 -8.49 8.59 15.27
CA LYS A 34 -7.81 7.40 14.73
C LYS A 34 -6.61 7.83 13.89
N VAL A 35 -5.63 8.45 14.52
CA VAL A 35 -4.47 9.10 13.88
C VAL A 35 -3.20 8.70 14.60
N LEU A 36 -2.19 8.30 13.82
CA LEU A 36 -0.83 8.08 14.28
C LEU A 36 0.09 9.14 13.67
N LEU A 37 0.95 9.74 14.49
CA LEU A 37 1.94 10.71 14.10
C LEU A 37 3.35 10.19 14.41
N TYR A 38 4.30 10.38 13.48
CA TYR A 38 5.71 10.15 13.74
C TYR A 38 6.31 11.34 14.49
N LYS A 39 7.07 11.08 15.56
CA LYS A 39 7.63 12.16 16.40
C LYS A 39 8.82 12.87 15.77
N ASP A 40 9.67 12.13 15.05
CA ASP A 40 10.87 12.67 14.40
C ASP A 40 10.57 13.13 12.96
N ARG A 41 9.50 13.93 12.81
CA ARG A 41 9.12 14.53 11.53
C ARG A 41 10.16 15.57 11.11
N LYS A 42 10.50 15.58 9.83
CA LYS A 42 11.43 16.56 9.26
C LYS A 42 10.69 17.82 8.80
N ASN A 43 11.40 18.93 8.78
CA ASN A 43 10.94 20.13 8.09
C ASN A 43 10.81 19.85 6.58
N GLY A 44 9.93 20.57 5.92
CA GLY A 44 9.61 20.41 4.50
C GLY A 44 8.18 19.95 4.29
N VAL A 45 7.85 19.44 3.12
CA VAL A 45 6.52 18.89 2.82
C VAL A 45 6.20 17.74 3.77
N SER A 46 5.05 17.80 4.43
CA SER A 46 4.57 16.68 5.23
C SER A 46 3.86 15.64 4.36
N ILE A 47 4.04 14.36 4.67
CA ILE A 47 3.34 13.26 3.99
C ILE A 47 2.30 12.65 4.92
N LEU A 48 1.03 12.74 4.52
CA LEU A 48 -0.11 12.11 5.15
C LEU A 48 -0.60 10.94 4.31
N ILE A 49 -0.80 9.78 4.92
CA ILE A 49 -1.48 8.65 4.29
C ILE A 49 -2.79 8.35 5.01
N GLY A 50 -3.75 7.75 4.31
CA GLY A 50 -5.02 7.38 4.94
C GLY A 50 -5.73 6.28 4.20
N ALA A 51 -6.42 5.44 4.98
CA ALA A 51 -7.26 4.35 4.49
C ALA A 51 -8.15 3.81 5.62
N GLY A 52 -9.08 2.94 5.31
CA GLY A 52 -9.72 2.08 6.30
C GLY A 52 -8.73 1.13 6.96
N ALA A 53 -9.00 0.70 8.19
CA ALA A 53 -8.33 -0.44 8.81
C ALA A 53 -8.73 -1.75 8.12
N GLY A 54 -7.97 -2.83 8.33
CA GLY A 54 -8.28 -4.16 7.79
C GLY A 54 -7.22 -4.73 6.85
N ASN A 55 -6.23 -3.93 6.48
CA ASN A 55 -5.12 -4.32 5.62
C ASN A 55 -3.76 -4.15 6.31
N GLU A 56 -3.73 -4.22 7.65
CA GLU A 56 -2.49 -4.04 8.41
C GLU A 56 -1.35 -4.97 7.95
N PRO A 57 -0.12 -4.41 7.87
CA PRO A 57 0.37 -3.14 8.44
C PRO A 57 -0.06 -1.84 7.72
N TRP A 58 -0.67 -1.86 6.53
CA TRP A 58 -1.19 -0.64 5.89
C TRP A 58 -2.41 -0.08 6.65
N PRO A 59 -2.52 1.26 6.95
CA PRO A 59 -1.48 2.27 6.79
C PRO A 59 -0.62 2.50 8.06
N ILE A 60 -0.98 1.89 9.21
CA ILE A 60 -0.35 2.18 10.52
C ILE A 60 1.17 1.89 10.54
N GLY A 61 1.60 0.83 9.88
CA GLY A 61 2.99 0.44 9.76
C GLY A 61 3.80 1.25 8.76
N TYR A 62 3.17 2.18 8.03
CA TYR A 62 3.83 2.99 7.02
C TYR A 62 4.14 4.42 7.50
N VAL A 63 4.10 4.63 8.81
CA VAL A 63 4.51 5.88 9.47
C VAL A 63 5.88 5.66 10.11
N GLY A 64 6.88 6.52 9.79
CA GLY A 64 8.22 6.38 10.33
C GLY A 64 9.33 6.98 9.49
N LYS A 65 10.57 6.55 9.77
CA LYS A 65 11.77 7.03 9.08
C LYS A 65 11.75 6.63 7.58
N GLY A 66 11.80 7.61 6.67
CA GLY A 66 11.73 7.35 5.23
C GLY A 66 10.37 6.83 4.76
N LEU A 67 9.33 7.08 5.54
CA LEU A 67 7.93 6.76 5.31
C LEU A 67 7.07 8.01 5.55
N ALA A 68 5.74 7.84 5.74
CA ALA A 68 4.84 8.94 6.04
C ALA A 68 5.13 9.58 7.42
N ASP A 69 4.73 10.84 7.58
CA ASP A 69 4.77 11.57 8.84
C ASP A 69 3.56 11.28 9.71
N ALA A 70 2.45 10.91 9.08
CA ALA A 70 1.22 10.53 9.77
C ALA A 70 0.38 9.57 8.94
N CYS A 71 -0.47 8.81 9.62
CA CYS A 71 -1.61 8.16 8.99
C CYS A 71 -2.91 8.48 9.73
N VAL A 72 -4.01 8.53 8.97
CA VAL A 72 -5.38 8.62 9.47
C VAL A 72 -6.13 7.35 9.07
N LEU A 73 -6.77 6.71 10.04
CA LEU A 73 -7.50 5.46 9.82
C LEU A 73 -9.01 5.69 9.90
N GLY A 74 -9.73 5.01 9.03
CA GLY A 74 -11.15 4.77 9.17
C GLY A 74 -11.44 3.54 10.04
N ASP A 75 -12.70 3.16 10.12
CA ASP A 75 -13.10 1.85 10.63
C ASP A 75 -12.69 0.75 9.65
N ILE A 76 -12.90 -0.51 10.04
CA ILE A 76 -12.52 -1.64 9.20
C ILE A 76 -13.21 -1.53 7.83
N PHE A 77 -12.42 -1.50 6.75
CA PHE A 77 -12.82 -1.30 5.35
C PHE A 77 -13.67 -0.05 5.09
N THR A 78 -13.49 0.98 5.90
CA THR A 78 -14.22 2.25 5.78
C THR A 78 -13.23 3.41 5.67
N ALA A 79 -13.40 4.29 4.70
CA ALA A 79 -12.55 5.48 4.53
C ALA A 79 -12.52 6.35 5.80
N PRO A 80 -11.38 7.01 6.12
CA PRO A 80 -11.26 7.87 7.28
C PRO A 80 -12.19 9.09 7.18
N ALA A 81 -12.75 9.49 8.32
CA ALA A 81 -13.66 10.63 8.39
C ALA A 81 -12.98 11.95 8.02
N THR A 82 -13.64 12.80 7.23
CA THR A 82 -13.15 14.11 6.78
C THR A 82 -12.67 15.00 7.93
N GLY A 83 -13.37 14.99 9.06
CA GLY A 83 -12.96 15.74 10.25
C GLY A 83 -11.63 15.26 10.85
N SER A 84 -11.35 13.97 10.80
CA SER A 84 -10.08 13.41 11.28
C SER A 84 -8.93 13.74 10.31
N ILE A 85 -9.19 13.66 8.99
CA ILE A 85 -8.21 14.05 7.97
C ILE A 85 -7.84 15.53 8.12
N LEU A 86 -8.83 16.43 8.22
CA LEU A 86 -8.59 17.87 8.35
C LEU A 86 -7.80 18.21 9.63
N LYS A 87 -8.14 17.59 10.76
CA LYS A 87 -7.38 17.76 12.00
C LYS A 87 -5.93 17.31 11.86
N THR A 88 -5.70 16.23 11.13
CA THR A 88 -4.34 15.72 10.88
C THR A 88 -3.56 16.66 9.97
N ILE A 89 -4.18 17.17 8.90
CA ILE A 89 -3.57 18.18 8.02
C ILE A 89 -3.18 19.42 8.81
N ARG A 90 -4.05 19.94 9.68
CA ARG A 90 -3.72 21.09 10.56
C ARG A 90 -2.54 20.79 11.48
N ALA A 91 -2.44 19.58 12.02
CA ALA A 91 -1.33 19.18 12.90
C ALA A 91 0.00 18.99 12.14
N LEU A 92 -0.06 18.73 10.83
CA LEU A 92 1.09 18.55 9.96
C LEU A 92 1.47 19.82 9.18
N SER A 93 0.57 20.81 9.10
CA SER A 93 0.72 21.95 8.21
C SER A 93 1.86 22.89 8.62
N HIS A 94 2.64 23.26 7.63
CA HIS A 94 3.64 24.33 7.63
C HIS A 94 3.72 24.91 6.21
N ASP A 95 4.57 25.90 6.00
CA ASP A 95 4.63 26.69 4.76
C ASP A 95 4.82 25.84 3.48
N GLU A 96 5.48 24.68 3.60
CA GLU A 96 5.77 23.78 2.47
C GLU A 96 4.56 22.95 2.02
N GLY A 97 3.54 22.82 2.88
CA GLY A 97 2.29 22.10 2.60
C GLY A 97 2.30 20.59 2.94
N VAL A 98 1.19 19.94 2.61
CA VAL A 98 0.94 18.52 2.92
C VAL A 98 0.63 17.74 1.64
N LEU A 99 1.40 16.69 1.39
CA LEU A 99 1.11 15.68 0.37
C LEU A 99 0.27 14.56 0.98
N CYS A 100 -0.93 14.37 0.48
CA CYS A 100 -1.80 13.27 0.86
C CYS A 100 -1.64 12.11 -0.13
N ILE A 101 -1.34 10.90 0.34
CA ILE A 101 -1.22 9.70 -0.50
C ILE A 101 -2.26 8.69 -0.02
N ALA A 102 -3.13 8.25 -0.92
CA ALA A 102 -4.12 7.23 -0.67
C ALA A 102 -4.19 6.24 -1.84
N THR A 103 -4.81 5.10 -1.61
CA THR A 103 -5.19 4.17 -2.67
C THR A 103 -6.45 4.68 -3.37
N ASN A 104 -6.57 4.46 -4.68
CA ASN A 104 -7.72 4.92 -5.46
C ASN A 104 -8.97 4.09 -5.15
N HIS A 105 -9.62 4.41 -4.03
CA HIS A 105 -10.94 3.90 -3.65
C HIS A 105 -11.89 5.08 -3.45
N ALA A 106 -13.11 4.96 -3.96
CA ALA A 106 -14.06 6.08 -4.04
C ALA A 106 -14.27 6.82 -2.71
N GLY A 107 -14.35 6.11 -1.58
CA GLY A 107 -14.53 6.72 -0.27
C GLY A 107 -13.31 7.54 0.18
N ASP A 108 -12.10 7.03 -0.08
CA ASP A 108 -10.87 7.74 0.24
C ASP A 108 -10.72 8.98 -0.66
N VAL A 109 -10.90 8.82 -1.97
CA VAL A 109 -10.83 9.93 -2.94
C VAL A 109 -11.78 11.06 -2.54
N LEU A 110 -13.07 10.76 -2.36
CA LEU A 110 -14.09 11.77 -1.99
C LEU A 110 -13.75 12.51 -0.70
N ASN A 111 -13.28 11.79 0.33
CA ASN A 111 -13.00 12.40 1.62
C ASN A 111 -11.72 13.26 1.58
N PHE A 112 -10.66 12.81 0.89
CA PHE A 112 -9.43 13.58 0.75
C PHE A 112 -9.62 14.82 -0.15
N GLU A 113 -10.38 14.73 -1.23
CA GLU A 113 -10.71 15.89 -2.08
C GLU A 113 -11.50 16.94 -1.30
N LEU A 114 -12.58 16.54 -0.63
CA LEU A 114 -13.37 17.47 0.19
C LEU A 114 -12.51 18.16 1.25
N VAL A 115 -11.62 17.40 1.90
CA VAL A 115 -10.75 17.98 2.94
C VAL A 115 -9.70 18.89 2.34
N SER A 116 -9.22 18.63 1.11
CA SER A 116 -8.31 19.54 0.42
C SER A 116 -8.95 20.91 0.18
N GLU A 117 -10.19 20.95 -0.30
CA GLU A 117 -10.93 22.20 -0.46
C GLU A 117 -11.08 22.94 0.87
N LEU A 118 -11.41 22.23 1.95
CA LEU A 118 -11.52 22.83 3.29
C LEU A 118 -10.18 23.36 3.80
N ALA A 119 -9.09 22.65 3.56
CA ALA A 119 -7.74 23.07 3.94
C ALA A 119 -7.29 24.33 3.18
N GLU A 120 -7.60 24.42 1.89
CA GLU A 120 -7.33 25.61 1.06
C GLU A 120 -8.07 26.85 1.59
N LEU A 121 -9.32 26.70 2.05
CA LEU A 121 -10.07 27.80 2.69
C LEU A 121 -9.39 28.30 3.98
N GLU A 122 -8.58 27.48 4.61
CA GLU A 122 -7.76 27.81 5.79
C GLU A 122 -6.34 28.30 5.42
N GLY A 123 -6.03 28.37 4.14
CA GLY A 123 -4.69 28.77 3.65
C GLY A 123 -3.64 27.68 3.75
N ILE A 124 -4.05 26.42 3.97
CA ILE A 124 -3.12 25.27 4.03
C ILE A 124 -3.00 24.66 2.63
N LYS A 125 -1.78 24.60 2.10
CA LYS A 125 -1.50 23.97 0.81
C LYS A 125 -1.58 22.45 0.96
N THR A 126 -2.40 21.80 0.14
CA THR A 126 -2.49 20.35 0.04
C THR A 126 -2.42 19.89 -1.40
N ARG A 127 -1.89 18.69 -1.63
CA ARG A 127 -1.97 17.96 -2.92
C ARG A 127 -2.21 16.49 -2.63
N GLN A 128 -2.80 15.80 -3.60
CA GLN A 128 -3.16 14.39 -3.49
C GLN A 128 -2.45 13.58 -4.55
N ILE A 129 -2.12 12.34 -4.20
CA ILE A 129 -1.76 11.26 -5.12
C ILE A 129 -2.64 10.07 -4.78
N TYR A 130 -3.40 9.62 -5.78
CA TYR A 130 -4.18 8.38 -5.70
C TYR A 130 -3.46 7.29 -6.49
N VAL A 131 -3.01 6.26 -5.79
CA VAL A 131 -2.35 5.12 -6.42
C VAL A 131 -3.39 4.22 -7.06
N SER A 132 -3.21 3.89 -8.35
CA SER A 132 -4.15 3.15 -9.19
C SER A 132 -3.44 2.01 -9.94
N ASP A 133 -2.90 1.06 -9.18
CA ASP A 133 -1.97 0.04 -9.67
C ASP A 133 -2.61 -1.31 -10.06
N ASP A 134 -3.87 -1.59 -9.66
CA ASP A 134 -4.54 -2.88 -9.89
C ASP A 134 -4.97 -3.06 -11.36
N VAL A 135 -4.14 -3.78 -12.14
CA VAL A 135 -4.39 -4.00 -13.58
C VAL A 135 -5.61 -4.86 -13.89
N ASP A 136 -6.11 -5.62 -12.91
CA ASP A 136 -7.25 -6.51 -13.10
C ASP A 136 -8.60 -5.81 -12.81
N SER A 137 -8.57 -4.58 -12.28
CA SER A 137 -9.79 -3.85 -11.88
C SER A 137 -10.39 -2.99 -12.98
N SER A 138 -9.58 -2.42 -13.88
CA SER A 138 -10.03 -1.65 -15.06
C SER A 138 -8.95 -1.63 -16.15
N GLU A 139 -9.38 -1.50 -17.42
CA GLU A 139 -8.48 -1.23 -18.55
C GLU A 139 -7.95 0.22 -18.46
N GLU A 140 -8.81 1.16 -18.08
CA GLU A 140 -8.45 2.58 -17.90
C GLU A 140 -7.71 2.76 -16.57
N ARG A 141 -6.46 3.25 -16.63
CA ARG A 141 -5.56 3.34 -15.49
C ARG A 141 -6.13 4.22 -14.35
N GLU A 142 -6.74 5.34 -14.70
CA GLU A 142 -7.33 6.28 -13.74
C GLU A 142 -8.52 5.69 -12.96
N GLU A 143 -9.19 4.68 -13.52
CA GLU A 143 -10.31 3.99 -12.90
C GLU A 143 -9.89 2.78 -12.06
N ARG A 144 -8.62 2.39 -12.11
CA ARG A 144 -8.11 1.23 -11.36
C ARG A 144 -8.16 1.48 -9.87
N ARG A 145 -8.44 0.42 -9.13
CA ARG A 145 -8.23 0.41 -7.68
C ARG A 145 -6.75 0.58 -7.36
N GLY A 146 -6.45 1.17 -6.21
CA GLY A 146 -5.12 1.15 -5.65
C GLY A 146 -4.97 0.00 -4.67
N ILE A 147 -3.89 -0.75 -4.77
CA ILE A 147 -3.56 -1.85 -3.87
C ILE A 147 -2.11 -1.76 -3.38
N ALA A 148 -1.38 -2.87 -3.33
CA ALA A 148 -0.09 -2.95 -2.64
C ALA A 148 1.04 -2.08 -3.24
N GLY A 149 0.91 -1.62 -4.48
CA GLY A 149 1.90 -0.76 -5.13
C GLY A 149 2.11 0.59 -4.43
N VAL A 150 1.15 1.05 -3.62
CA VAL A 150 1.29 2.24 -2.77
C VAL A 150 2.55 2.17 -1.88
N THR A 151 2.99 0.96 -1.53
CA THR A 151 4.24 0.70 -0.80
C THR A 151 5.46 1.30 -1.49
N LEU A 152 5.58 1.10 -2.80
CA LEU A 152 6.69 1.61 -3.61
C LEU A 152 6.58 3.11 -3.84
N VAL A 153 5.38 3.61 -4.11
CA VAL A 153 5.09 5.04 -4.30
C VAL A 153 5.48 5.82 -3.04
N LEU A 154 4.94 5.44 -1.88
CA LEU A 154 5.22 6.12 -0.62
C LEU A 154 6.71 6.11 -0.29
N LYS A 155 7.36 4.95 -0.41
CA LYS A 155 8.79 4.81 -0.11
C LYS A 155 9.65 5.76 -0.95
N ILE A 156 9.40 5.85 -2.24
CA ILE A 156 10.16 6.72 -3.16
C ILE A 156 9.87 8.19 -2.87
N LEU A 157 8.60 8.56 -2.73
CA LEU A 157 8.21 9.95 -2.45
C LEU A 157 8.71 10.44 -1.09
N SER A 158 8.72 9.59 -0.08
CA SER A 158 9.29 9.94 1.24
C SER A 158 10.79 10.19 1.17
N ALA A 159 11.52 9.42 0.37
CA ALA A 159 12.95 9.64 0.14
C ALA A 159 13.19 10.92 -0.69
N ALA A 160 12.38 11.19 -1.70
CA ALA A 160 12.44 12.41 -2.51
C ALA A 160 12.14 13.67 -1.67
N ARG A 161 11.09 13.61 -0.81
CA ARG A 161 10.78 14.64 0.17
C ARG A 161 11.98 14.91 1.09
N ASN A 162 12.63 13.86 1.59
CA ASN A 162 13.80 13.99 2.45
C ASN A 162 15.02 14.56 1.72
N ALA A 163 15.06 14.50 0.39
CA ALA A 163 16.06 15.15 -0.46
C ALA A 163 15.71 16.61 -0.77
N GLY A 164 14.55 17.11 -0.34
CA GLY A 164 14.17 18.52 -0.45
C GLY A 164 13.30 18.87 -1.65
N LEU A 165 12.65 17.88 -2.30
CA LEU A 165 11.69 18.17 -3.36
C LEU A 165 10.48 18.92 -2.80
N SER A 166 10.03 19.93 -3.56
CA SER A 166 8.82 20.71 -3.27
C SER A 166 7.55 19.88 -3.46
N LEU A 167 6.43 20.39 -2.96
CA LEU A 167 5.13 19.72 -3.06
C LEU A 167 4.76 19.40 -4.52
N GLU A 168 4.94 20.33 -5.44
CA GLU A 168 4.61 20.15 -6.87
C GLU A 168 5.58 19.16 -7.56
N GLU A 169 6.87 19.16 -7.19
CA GLU A 169 7.82 18.16 -7.70
C GLU A 169 7.50 16.77 -7.21
N LEU A 170 7.03 16.62 -5.94
CA LEU A 170 6.60 15.33 -5.39
C LEU A 170 5.35 14.82 -6.10
N VAL A 171 4.37 15.69 -6.40
CA VAL A 171 3.18 15.31 -7.18
C VAL A 171 3.59 14.80 -8.56
N SER A 172 4.36 15.59 -9.30
CA SER A 172 4.79 15.21 -10.64
C SER A 172 5.62 13.91 -10.65
N LEU A 173 6.47 13.70 -9.64
CA LEU A 173 7.20 12.44 -9.48
C LEU A 173 6.26 11.27 -9.16
N GLY A 174 5.28 11.47 -8.28
CA GLY A 174 4.31 10.46 -7.90
C GLY A 174 3.45 9.99 -9.06
N GLU A 175 2.99 10.91 -9.91
CA GLU A 175 2.26 10.62 -11.15
C GLU A 175 3.10 9.72 -12.07
N ARG A 176 4.36 10.09 -12.32
CA ARG A 176 5.26 9.28 -13.16
C ARG A 176 5.58 7.91 -12.55
N ILE A 177 5.66 7.79 -11.23
CA ILE A 177 5.83 6.50 -10.57
C ILE A 177 4.57 5.65 -10.78
N ASN A 178 3.39 6.24 -10.58
CA ASN A 178 2.10 5.56 -10.75
C ASN A 178 1.91 5.05 -12.19
N ASP A 179 2.35 5.81 -13.20
CA ASP A 179 2.33 5.41 -14.62
C ASP A 179 3.28 4.24 -14.93
N ASN A 180 4.32 4.04 -14.14
CA ASN A 180 5.30 2.96 -14.30
C ASN A 180 5.10 1.79 -13.31
N LEU A 181 3.96 1.78 -12.62
CA LEU A 181 3.62 0.80 -11.58
C LEU A 181 2.40 -0.01 -11.99
N SER A 182 2.45 -1.32 -11.80
CA SER A 182 1.32 -2.23 -12.01
C SER A 182 1.35 -3.36 -11.01
N THR A 183 0.18 -3.76 -10.55
CA THR A 183 0.01 -4.84 -9.57
C THR A 183 -1.07 -5.81 -10.04
N ALA A 184 -0.82 -7.11 -9.92
CA ALA A 184 -1.78 -8.18 -10.09
C ALA A 184 -1.87 -9.00 -8.80
N SER A 185 -3.03 -9.61 -8.54
CA SER A 185 -3.27 -10.36 -7.31
C SER A 185 -3.93 -11.71 -7.55
N VAL A 186 -3.72 -12.64 -6.63
CA VAL A 186 -4.42 -13.91 -6.56
C VAL A 186 -4.72 -14.26 -5.11
N THR A 187 -5.95 -14.71 -4.86
CA THR A 187 -6.41 -15.19 -3.57
C THR A 187 -6.54 -16.71 -3.60
N THR A 188 -5.95 -17.38 -2.61
CA THR A 188 -5.93 -18.86 -2.48
C THR A 188 -6.81 -19.38 -1.35
N SER A 189 -7.18 -18.50 -0.42
CA SER A 189 -8.19 -18.77 0.62
C SER A 189 -8.90 -17.49 1.02
N PRO A 190 -10.18 -17.56 1.44
CA PRO A 190 -10.99 -16.39 1.70
C PRO A 190 -10.51 -15.58 2.90
N ALA A 191 -10.70 -14.26 2.84
CA ALA A 191 -10.61 -13.37 3.98
C ALA A 191 -11.73 -13.66 4.99
N PHE A 192 -11.59 -13.08 6.19
CA PHE A 192 -12.58 -13.21 7.25
C PHE A 192 -13.14 -11.85 7.66
N VAL A 193 -14.46 -11.81 7.80
CA VAL A 193 -15.15 -10.67 8.40
C VAL A 193 -14.72 -10.56 9.87
N PHE A 194 -14.13 -9.42 10.24
CA PHE A 194 -13.55 -9.24 11.58
C PHE A 194 -14.59 -9.34 12.68
N GLU A 195 -15.82 -8.83 12.45
CA GLU A 195 -16.90 -8.76 13.43
C GLU A 195 -17.36 -10.13 13.89
N ASN A 196 -17.39 -11.13 13.02
CA ASN A 196 -18.01 -12.41 13.32
C ASN A 196 -17.14 -13.63 12.98
N GLY A 197 -15.96 -13.40 12.39
CA GLY A 197 -15.02 -14.44 12.00
C GLY A 197 -15.51 -15.38 10.88
N LYS A 198 -16.61 -15.04 10.19
CA LYS A 198 -17.07 -15.77 9.01
C LYS A 198 -16.22 -15.44 7.80
N GLN A 199 -16.25 -16.29 6.81
CA GLN A 199 -15.63 -15.99 5.51
C GLN A 199 -16.33 -14.79 4.88
N ALA A 200 -15.53 -13.87 4.31
CA ALA A 200 -16.04 -12.69 3.65
C ALA A 200 -16.66 -13.01 2.29
N TYR A 201 -16.21 -14.08 1.66
CA TYR A 201 -16.68 -14.57 0.37
C TYR A 201 -16.45 -16.08 0.26
N ASP A 202 -17.10 -16.73 -0.71
CA ASP A 202 -16.96 -18.15 -0.98
C ASP A 202 -15.82 -18.40 -1.98
N LEU A 203 -14.81 -19.13 -1.56
CA LEU A 203 -13.76 -19.69 -2.40
C LEU A 203 -13.58 -21.16 -2.05
N PRO A 204 -14.09 -22.10 -2.88
CA PRO A 204 -14.02 -23.53 -2.61
C PRO A 204 -12.57 -24.03 -2.53
N ASP A 205 -12.34 -25.07 -1.73
CA ASP A 205 -11.04 -25.74 -1.64
C ASP A 205 -10.57 -26.20 -3.03
N GLY A 206 -9.28 -26.00 -3.31
CA GLY A 206 -8.68 -26.34 -4.58
C GLY A 206 -8.91 -25.31 -5.70
N PHE A 207 -9.50 -24.15 -5.40
CA PHE A 207 -9.65 -23.04 -6.33
C PHE A 207 -8.85 -21.82 -5.89
N VAL A 208 -8.56 -20.97 -6.86
CA VAL A 208 -7.96 -19.64 -6.67
C VAL A 208 -8.73 -18.60 -7.46
N GLU A 209 -8.70 -17.35 -7.03
CA GLU A 209 -9.36 -16.24 -7.71
C GLU A 209 -8.37 -15.10 -7.98
N TYR A 210 -8.22 -14.75 -9.27
CA TYR A 210 -7.33 -13.68 -9.74
C TYR A 210 -8.06 -12.33 -9.75
N GLY A 211 -7.33 -11.26 -9.43
CA GLY A 211 -7.83 -9.89 -9.51
C GLY A 211 -8.88 -9.54 -8.45
N MET A 212 -8.98 -10.33 -7.36
CA MET A 212 -9.86 -9.99 -6.26
C MET A 212 -9.33 -8.76 -5.51
N GLY A 213 -10.21 -7.82 -5.21
CA GLY A 213 -9.86 -6.66 -4.40
C GLY A 213 -9.63 -7.02 -2.93
N PHE A 214 -8.90 -6.17 -2.23
CA PHE A 214 -8.44 -6.45 -0.87
C PHE A 214 -9.53 -6.24 0.20
N ASN A 215 -10.64 -5.61 -0.17
CA ASN A 215 -11.80 -5.40 0.69
C ASN A 215 -12.96 -6.33 0.33
N GLY A 216 -12.72 -7.37 -0.49
CA GLY A 216 -13.71 -8.36 -0.90
C GLY A 216 -14.45 -8.04 -2.21
N GLU A 217 -13.92 -7.11 -3.02
CA GLU A 217 -14.41 -6.86 -4.37
C GLU A 217 -14.18 -8.10 -5.24
N LEU A 218 -15.14 -8.40 -6.12
CA LEU A 218 -15.12 -9.59 -6.96
C LEU A 218 -13.85 -9.66 -7.83
N GLY A 219 -13.30 -10.87 -7.95
CA GLY A 219 -12.19 -11.16 -8.85
C GLY A 219 -12.61 -11.22 -10.31
N LYS A 220 -11.60 -11.26 -11.17
CA LYS A 220 -11.75 -11.34 -12.63
C LYS A 220 -11.95 -12.78 -13.11
N GLU A 221 -11.28 -13.73 -12.49
CA GLU A 221 -11.27 -15.12 -12.94
C GLU A 221 -11.02 -16.10 -11.79
N ARG A 222 -11.83 -17.15 -11.72
CA ARG A 222 -11.65 -18.29 -10.79
C ARG A 222 -11.19 -19.53 -11.55
N THR A 223 -10.11 -20.18 -11.07
CA THR A 223 -9.58 -21.42 -11.67
C THR A 223 -9.24 -22.44 -10.60
N ASN A 224 -8.96 -23.69 -11.01
CA ASN A 224 -8.33 -24.65 -10.12
C ASN A 224 -6.94 -24.13 -9.67
N LEU A 225 -6.54 -24.49 -8.45
CA LEU A 225 -5.22 -24.15 -7.90
C LEU A 225 -4.12 -24.73 -8.82
N PRO A 226 -3.30 -23.87 -9.47
CA PRO A 226 -2.22 -24.35 -10.33
C PRO A 226 -0.95 -24.61 -9.51
N SER A 227 0.11 -25.08 -10.18
CA SER A 227 1.46 -25.05 -9.57
C SER A 227 1.93 -23.61 -9.35
N ALA A 228 2.90 -23.41 -8.43
CA ALA A 228 3.49 -22.08 -8.18
C ALA A 228 4.08 -21.45 -9.45
N ASP A 229 4.74 -22.26 -10.31
CA ASP A 229 5.27 -21.77 -11.59
C ASP A 229 4.16 -21.25 -12.51
N SER A 230 3.08 -22.01 -12.67
CA SER A 230 1.94 -21.60 -13.52
C SER A 230 1.20 -20.40 -12.93
N LEU A 231 1.08 -20.31 -11.60
CA LEU A 231 0.46 -19.18 -10.92
C LEU A 231 1.26 -17.90 -11.17
N ILE A 232 2.58 -17.95 -11.02
CA ILE A 232 3.47 -16.80 -11.25
C ILE A 232 3.46 -16.40 -12.74
N GLU A 233 3.55 -17.33 -13.67
CA GLU A 233 3.46 -17.01 -15.12
C GLU A 233 2.17 -16.25 -15.43
N LYS A 234 1.05 -16.68 -14.85
CA LYS A 234 -0.26 -16.02 -15.06
C LYS A 234 -0.33 -14.63 -14.41
N LEU A 235 0.30 -14.43 -13.25
CA LEU A 235 0.33 -13.13 -12.57
C LEU A 235 1.24 -12.10 -13.29
N ILE A 236 2.38 -12.54 -13.84
CA ILE A 236 3.30 -11.60 -14.48
C ILE A 236 2.84 -11.15 -15.87
N GLU A 237 2.01 -11.93 -16.55
CA GLU A 237 1.59 -11.63 -17.93
C GLU A 237 0.87 -10.28 -18.05
N PRO A 238 -0.18 -9.96 -17.28
CA PRO A 238 -0.83 -8.65 -17.35
C PRO A 238 0.12 -7.49 -16.99
N LEU A 239 1.06 -7.71 -16.06
CA LEU A 239 2.05 -6.69 -15.67
C LEU A 239 3.03 -6.38 -16.80
N LEU A 240 3.49 -7.40 -17.52
CA LEU A 240 4.39 -7.23 -18.66
C LEU A 240 3.71 -6.46 -19.81
N ILE A 241 2.43 -6.75 -20.04
CA ILE A 241 1.63 -6.10 -21.08
C ILE A 241 1.37 -4.64 -20.72
N ASP A 242 0.88 -4.38 -19.53
CA ASP A 242 0.49 -3.04 -19.06
C ASP A 242 1.68 -2.07 -19.01
N LEU A 243 2.81 -2.52 -18.48
CA LEU A 243 4.04 -1.73 -18.43
C LEU A 243 4.84 -1.75 -19.75
N GLN A 244 4.33 -2.44 -20.78
CA GLN A 244 4.98 -2.61 -22.08
C GLN A 244 6.46 -3.04 -21.94
N LEU A 245 6.71 -4.00 -21.04
CA LEU A 245 8.06 -4.46 -20.74
C LEU A 245 8.62 -5.31 -21.89
N LYS A 246 9.88 -5.02 -22.23
CA LYS A 246 10.65 -5.70 -23.28
C LYS A 246 11.86 -6.38 -22.71
N GLU A 247 12.44 -7.32 -23.45
CA GLU A 247 13.74 -7.94 -23.12
C GLU A 247 14.78 -6.85 -22.82
N GLY A 248 15.42 -6.95 -21.67
CA GLY A 248 16.42 -6.03 -21.18
C GLY A 248 15.91 -4.87 -20.33
N ASP A 249 14.59 -4.62 -20.28
CA ASP A 249 14.00 -3.66 -19.35
C ASP A 249 14.26 -4.08 -17.89
N GLU A 250 14.32 -3.11 -17.00
CA GLU A 250 14.63 -3.31 -15.60
C GLU A 250 13.45 -2.91 -14.71
N ILE A 251 13.14 -3.76 -13.73
CA ILE A 251 12.03 -3.56 -12.79
C ILE A 251 12.50 -3.72 -11.34
N ALA A 252 11.85 -2.98 -10.42
CA ALA A 252 11.77 -3.35 -9.04
C ALA A 252 10.51 -4.19 -8.82
N VAL A 253 10.63 -5.22 -8.00
CA VAL A 253 9.55 -6.17 -7.69
C VAL A 253 9.15 -6.04 -6.23
N PHE A 254 7.86 -5.92 -5.96
CA PHE A 254 7.32 -6.10 -4.62
C PHE A 254 6.40 -7.32 -4.59
N LEU A 255 6.82 -8.35 -3.88
CA LEU A 255 6.01 -9.53 -3.57
C LEU A 255 5.35 -9.33 -2.20
N ASN A 256 4.07 -9.12 -2.19
CA ASN A 256 3.28 -8.94 -0.98
C ASN A 256 2.42 -10.18 -0.74
N VAL A 257 2.83 -11.02 0.22
CA VAL A 257 2.06 -12.22 0.58
C VAL A 257 0.95 -11.89 1.57
N PHE A 258 -0.19 -12.58 1.45
CA PHE A 258 -1.30 -12.41 2.39
C PHE A 258 -1.07 -13.24 3.66
N GLN A 259 -1.80 -12.91 4.73
CA GLN A 259 -1.52 -13.40 6.08
C GLN A 259 -1.53 -14.93 6.24
N ALA A 260 -2.35 -15.66 5.47
CA ALA A 260 -2.41 -17.12 5.54
C ALA A 260 -1.37 -17.81 4.64
N THR A 261 -0.64 -17.07 3.80
CA THR A 261 0.46 -17.61 2.98
C THR A 261 1.70 -17.75 3.85
N THR A 262 2.25 -18.95 3.92
CA THR A 262 3.39 -19.27 4.78
C THR A 262 4.72 -18.79 4.18
N THR A 263 5.75 -18.62 5.02
CA THR A 263 7.10 -18.30 4.54
C THR A 263 7.66 -19.36 3.59
N LEU A 264 7.29 -20.63 3.76
CA LEU A 264 7.67 -21.69 2.83
C LEU A 264 7.11 -21.42 1.43
N GLU A 265 5.82 -21.10 1.34
CA GLU A 265 5.15 -20.76 0.07
C GLU A 265 5.74 -19.48 -0.54
N GLU A 266 5.97 -18.43 0.27
CA GLU A 266 6.63 -17.21 -0.18
C GLU A 266 7.99 -17.50 -0.85
N CYS A 267 8.83 -18.33 -0.24
CA CYS A 267 10.13 -18.71 -0.80
C CYS A 267 9.99 -19.51 -2.12
N ILE A 268 8.97 -20.39 -2.22
CA ILE A 268 8.68 -21.12 -3.46
C ILE A 268 8.21 -20.14 -4.56
N LEU A 269 7.34 -19.19 -4.23
CA LEU A 269 6.86 -18.16 -5.16
C LEU A 269 8.00 -17.26 -5.65
N LEU A 270 8.92 -16.86 -4.76
CA LEU A 270 10.13 -16.11 -5.13
C LEU A 270 11.02 -16.89 -6.10
N TYR A 271 11.20 -18.19 -5.86
CA TYR A 271 11.97 -19.05 -6.78
C TYR A 271 11.32 -19.12 -8.17
N SER A 272 10.00 -19.36 -8.23
CA SER A 272 9.25 -19.39 -9.47
C SER A 272 9.31 -18.04 -10.22
N LEU A 273 9.16 -16.92 -9.50
CA LEU A 273 9.23 -15.57 -10.04
C LEU A 273 10.59 -15.25 -10.65
N GLN A 274 11.68 -15.54 -9.96
CA GLN A 274 13.04 -15.31 -10.46
C GLN A 274 13.30 -16.12 -11.75
N ASN A 275 12.82 -17.36 -11.80
CA ASN A 275 12.95 -18.19 -13.00
C ASN A 275 12.11 -17.67 -14.17
N ALA A 276 10.88 -17.22 -13.91
CA ALA A 276 10.01 -16.64 -14.93
C ALA A 276 10.62 -15.37 -15.53
N LEU A 277 11.10 -14.45 -14.70
CA LEU A 277 11.73 -13.19 -15.16
C LEU A 277 13.02 -13.45 -15.95
N LYS A 278 13.83 -14.44 -15.54
CA LYS A 278 15.00 -14.86 -16.31
C LYS A 278 14.64 -15.40 -17.71
N ARG A 279 13.59 -16.23 -17.81
CA ARG A 279 13.10 -16.74 -19.11
C ARG A 279 12.63 -15.60 -20.04
N LYS A 280 11.97 -14.58 -19.44
CA LYS A 280 11.49 -13.39 -20.16
C LYS A 280 12.60 -12.35 -20.41
N LYS A 281 13.81 -12.59 -19.87
CA LYS A 281 14.99 -11.72 -19.96
C LYS A 281 14.72 -10.30 -19.42
N ILE A 282 13.88 -10.18 -18.40
CA ILE A 282 13.64 -8.96 -17.64
C ILE A 282 14.70 -8.85 -16.55
N LYS A 283 15.34 -7.69 -16.45
CA LYS A 283 16.30 -7.41 -15.38
C LYS A 283 15.59 -7.05 -14.10
N VAL A 284 16.05 -7.61 -12.99
CA VAL A 284 15.52 -7.28 -11.65
C VAL A 284 16.50 -6.37 -10.96
N PHE A 285 16.09 -5.12 -10.73
CA PHE A 285 16.85 -4.15 -9.95
C PHE A 285 16.88 -4.52 -8.47
N ASP A 286 15.71 -4.88 -7.94
CA ASP A 286 15.53 -5.33 -6.56
C ASP A 286 14.28 -6.18 -6.43
N THR A 287 14.29 -7.08 -5.45
CA THR A 287 13.10 -7.82 -5.03
C THR A 287 12.83 -7.53 -3.56
N PHE A 288 11.70 -6.93 -3.27
CA PHE A 288 11.22 -6.64 -1.94
C PHE A 288 10.05 -7.58 -1.61
N ALA A 289 10.20 -8.41 -0.59
CA ALA A 289 9.18 -9.39 -0.22
C ALA A 289 8.85 -9.23 1.27
N GLN A 290 7.63 -8.84 1.57
CA GLN A 290 7.05 -8.73 2.91
C GLN A 290 5.52 -8.73 2.84
N SER A 291 4.85 -9.12 3.92
CA SER A 291 3.40 -8.97 4.07
C SER A 291 3.09 -7.57 4.61
N LEU A 292 2.93 -6.59 3.72
CA LEU A 292 2.75 -5.18 4.08
C LEU A 292 1.36 -4.62 3.76
N PHE A 293 0.66 -5.24 2.82
CA PHE A 293 -0.69 -4.85 2.43
C PHE A 293 -1.53 -6.12 2.20
N PRO A 294 -1.74 -6.95 3.22
CA PRO A 294 -2.54 -8.16 3.10
C PRO A 294 -4.03 -7.88 3.27
N THR A 295 -4.85 -8.83 2.86
CA THR A 295 -6.26 -8.91 3.27
C THR A 295 -6.38 -9.78 4.51
N GLN A 296 -7.24 -9.41 5.46
CA GLN A 296 -7.38 -10.07 6.77
C GLN A 296 -7.62 -11.57 6.68
N GLY A 297 -6.58 -12.34 7.06
CA GLY A 297 -6.63 -13.79 7.15
C GLY A 297 -6.76 -14.52 5.82
N ALA A 298 -6.75 -13.83 4.69
CA ALA A 298 -6.73 -14.46 3.37
C ALA A 298 -5.38 -15.12 3.08
N GLY A 299 -5.39 -16.16 2.26
CA GLY A 299 -4.20 -16.68 1.60
C GLY A 299 -4.07 -16.12 0.19
N GLY A 300 -2.84 -16.09 -0.32
CA GLY A 300 -2.54 -15.57 -1.65
C GLY A 300 -1.43 -14.52 -1.63
N LEU A 301 -1.37 -13.75 -2.68
CA LEU A 301 -0.34 -12.71 -2.87
C LEU A 301 -0.82 -11.63 -3.82
N SER A 302 -0.15 -10.48 -3.76
CA SER A 302 -0.08 -9.53 -4.86
C SER A 302 1.36 -9.34 -5.30
N LEU A 303 1.54 -9.08 -6.59
CA LEU A 303 2.83 -8.87 -7.23
C LEU A 303 2.82 -7.53 -7.92
N SER A 304 3.66 -6.60 -7.45
CA SER A 304 3.82 -5.28 -8.07
C SER A 304 5.13 -5.20 -8.84
N PHE A 305 5.07 -4.71 -10.07
CA PHE A 305 6.21 -4.33 -10.88
C PHE A 305 6.28 -2.82 -11.01
N LEU A 306 7.43 -2.26 -10.68
CA LEU A 306 7.76 -0.87 -10.98
C LEU A 306 8.84 -0.86 -12.06
N LYS A 307 8.53 -0.37 -13.26
CA LYS A 307 9.51 -0.15 -14.32
C LYS A 307 10.48 0.94 -13.89
N MET A 308 11.75 0.58 -13.73
CA MET A 308 12.76 1.49 -13.18
C MET A 308 13.12 2.61 -14.14
N GLN A 309 13.12 3.84 -13.64
CA GLN A 309 13.61 5.03 -14.31
C GLN A 309 14.76 5.64 -13.49
N GLU A 310 15.70 6.31 -14.17
CA GLU A 310 16.88 6.89 -13.52
C GLU A 310 16.52 7.94 -12.47
N GLU A 311 15.47 8.73 -12.72
CA GLU A 311 15.05 9.84 -11.86
C GLU A 311 14.70 9.44 -10.43
N TYR A 312 14.13 8.24 -10.21
CA TYR A 312 13.75 7.79 -8.87
C TYR A 312 14.57 6.60 -8.35
N ARG A 313 15.55 6.13 -9.12
CA ARG A 313 16.46 5.04 -8.72
C ARG A 313 17.18 5.33 -7.40
N GLY A 314 17.71 6.55 -7.26
CA GLY A 314 18.39 6.99 -6.04
C GLY A 314 17.46 7.04 -4.82
N PHE A 315 16.22 7.47 -4.99
CA PHE A 315 15.22 7.52 -3.93
C PHE A 315 14.74 6.12 -3.53
N TYR A 316 14.58 5.22 -4.49
CA TYR A 316 14.25 3.81 -4.22
C TYR A 316 15.28 3.13 -3.32
N LYS A 317 16.56 3.44 -3.46
CA LYS A 317 17.65 2.84 -2.68
C LYS A 317 17.65 3.22 -1.21
N LYS A 318 17.01 4.34 -0.81
CA LYS A 318 17.05 4.85 0.55
C LYS A 318 16.35 3.93 1.55
N GLU A 319 16.85 3.92 2.79
CA GLU A 319 16.24 3.18 3.89
C GLU A 319 14.83 3.67 4.19
N ALA A 320 13.95 2.73 4.55
CA ALA A 320 12.65 3.01 5.12
C ALA A 320 12.39 2.09 6.33
N TYR A 321 11.92 2.65 7.45
CA TYR A 321 11.78 1.91 8.69
C TYR A 321 10.58 2.38 9.53
N SER A 322 9.82 1.40 9.99
CA SER A 322 8.96 1.44 11.17
C SER A 322 9.04 0.07 11.86
N PRO A 323 8.45 -0.13 13.05
CA PRO A 323 8.41 -1.45 13.68
C PRO A 323 7.75 -2.56 12.85
N LEU A 324 6.91 -2.20 11.87
CA LEU A 324 6.18 -3.12 10.99
C LEU A 324 6.63 -3.07 9.53
N PHE A 325 7.52 -2.15 9.19
CA PHE A 325 8.03 -1.97 7.83
C PHE A 325 9.55 -1.82 7.87
N TYR A 326 10.25 -2.63 7.10
CA TYR A 326 11.70 -2.49 6.99
C TYR A 326 12.18 -2.68 5.55
N LYS A 327 12.80 -1.66 5.00
CA LYS A 327 13.54 -1.73 3.75
C LYS A 327 14.93 -1.14 3.96
N ARG A 328 15.94 -1.99 3.83
CA ARG A 328 17.34 -1.63 4.02
C ARG A 328 17.81 -0.67 2.92
N GLU A 329 18.73 0.23 3.26
CA GLU A 329 19.45 1.02 2.24
C GLU A 329 20.25 0.11 1.32
N MET A 330 20.21 0.41 0.01
CA MET A 330 20.95 -0.29 -1.02
C MET A 330 22.20 0.51 -1.40
N GLU A 331 23.30 -0.16 -1.68
CA GLU A 331 24.55 0.43 -2.16
C GLU A 331 24.43 1.04 -3.56
#